data_b2e77bbaae1f3f2c22d9b05cc27fdd3a
#
_entry.id   b2e77bbaae1f3f2c22d9b05cc27fdd3a
#
_cell.length_a   1.000
_cell.length_b   1.000
_cell.length_c   1.000
_cell.angle_alpha   90.00
_cell.angle_beta   90.00
_cell.angle_gamma   90.00
#
_symmetry.space_group_name_H-M   'P 1'
#
loop_
_entity.id
_entity.type
_entity.pdbx_description
1 polymer ?
#
loop_
_entity_poly.entity_id
_entity_poly.type
_entity_poly.pdbx_seq_one_letter_code
_entity_poly.pdbx_strand_id
1 'polypeptide(L)'
;MATYHLIEDDDRILVGLSGGKDSFLLTELLAKRAKIDHPRFTVEALHVRMENIHYETDTSYLQQFCDDLGIKLHVRTTRFEVSPSVEFSTVSQQSTETSARLRKQKQPCFLCSWQRRKELFNLAQELGCNKIALGHHQDDLIHTALMNLVYQARFATMPARLKMRKMPLTIIRPLCLIPEKDIRIYAELHGYQKQKILCPYENNSHRTDIRRLYDQLEQMNPEARYSIWRALETENKLIED
;
A
#
# COMPACT_ATOMS: atom_id res chain seq x y z
N MET A 1 12.61 -3.35 -11.69
CA MET A 1 11.86 -2.38 -12.51
C MET A 1 11.80 -2.83 -13.96
N ALA A 2 12.89 -3.25 -14.58
CA ALA A 2 12.92 -3.75 -15.95
C ALA A 2 12.03 -5.00 -16.17
N THR A 3 12.08 -5.98 -15.27
CA THR A 3 11.35 -7.25 -15.37
C THR A 3 9.85 -7.11 -15.68
N TYR A 4 9.19 -6.10 -15.09
CA TYR A 4 7.74 -5.88 -15.26
C TYR A 4 7.42 -4.60 -16.02
N HIS A 5 8.42 -3.97 -16.66
CA HIS A 5 8.25 -2.71 -17.40
C HIS A 5 7.49 -1.64 -16.59
N LEU A 6 7.98 -1.38 -15.35
CA LEU A 6 7.27 -0.52 -14.41
C LEU A 6 7.42 0.96 -14.74
N ILE A 7 8.56 1.36 -15.35
CA ILE A 7 8.90 2.76 -15.62
C ILE A 7 9.38 2.86 -17.06
N GLU A 8 8.90 3.88 -17.75
CA GLU A 8 9.20 4.23 -19.14
C GLU A 8 9.67 5.67 -19.22
N ASP A 9 10.21 6.07 -20.39
CA ASP A 9 10.58 7.47 -20.63
C ASP A 9 9.35 8.39 -20.53
N ASP A 10 9.57 9.59 -20.02
CA ASP A 10 8.56 10.63 -19.80
C ASP A 10 7.49 10.33 -18.75
N ASP A 11 7.68 9.27 -17.95
CA ASP A 11 6.79 8.99 -16.83
C ASP A 11 6.82 10.11 -15.78
N ARG A 12 5.64 10.43 -15.25
CA ARG A 12 5.47 11.30 -14.09
C ARG A 12 4.88 10.49 -12.95
N ILE A 13 5.71 10.23 -11.93
CA ILE A 13 5.41 9.27 -10.88
C ILE A 13 5.06 10.01 -9.58
N LEU A 14 3.89 9.71 -9.00
CA LEU A 14 3.54 10.13 -7.65
C LEU A 14 3.76 8.97 -6.68
N VAL A 15 4.63 9.18 -5.68
CA VAL A 15 4.92 8.18 -4.63
C VAL A 15 4.01 8.40 -3.43
N GLY A 16 3.39 7.33 -2.94
CA GLY A 16 2.69 7.35 -1.65
C GLY A 16 3.67 7.22 -0.49
N LEU A 17 4.06 8.33 0.13
CA LEU A 17 4.98 8.38 1.27
C LEU A 17 4.20 8.30 2.59
N SER A 18 4.06 7.11 3.14
CA SER A 18 3.30 6.87 4.38
C SER A 18 4.06 7.22 5.67
N GLY A 19 5.38 7.40 5.61
CA GLY A 19 6.25 7.55 6.76
C GLY A 19 6.70 6.21 7.39
N GLY A 20 6.48 5.09 6.70
CA GLY A 20 7.03 3.78 7.04
C GLY A 20 8.28 3.45 6.21
N LYS A 21 9.11 2.52 6.70
CA LYS A 21 10.37 2.09 6.09
C LYS A 21 10.28 1.80 4.58
N ASP A 22 9.20 1.12 4.17
CA ASP A 22 9.01 0.69 2.79
C ASP A 22 8.77 1.88 1.86
N SER A 23 8.01 2.89 2.34
CA SER A 23 7.74 4.10 1.57
C SER A 23 8.96 5.03 1.50
N PHE A 24 9.80 5.08 2.55
CA PHE A 24 11.09 5.79 2.50
C PHE A 24 12.02 5.15 1.48
N LEU A 25 12.23 3.83 1.55
CA LEU A 25 13.07 3.12 0.60
C LEU A 25 12.59 3.32 -0.84
N LEU A 26 11.27 3.18 -1.09
CA LEU A 26 10.70 3.39 -2.42
C LEU A 26 11.02 4.79 -2.94
N THR A 27 10.79 5.83 -2.12
CA THR A 27 11.01 7.22 -2.50
C THR A 27 12.49 7.47 -2.81
N GLU A 28 13.40 7.00 -1.95
CA GLU A 28 14.84 7.13 -2.16
C GLU A 28 15.31 6.42 -3.43
N LEU A 29 14.88 5.17 -3.66
CA LEU A 29 15.26 4.42 -4.85
C LEU A 29 14.76 5.07 -6.14
N LEU A 30 13.54 5.59 -6.15
CA LEU A 30 12.99 6.29 -7.31
C LEU A 30 13.70 7.63 -7.55
N ALA A 31 14.00 8.39 -6.49
CA ALA A 31 14.78 9.62 -6.58
C ALA A 31 16.18 9.40 -7.17
N LYS A 32 16.88 8.39 -6.65
CA LYS A 32 18.21 8.02 -7.16
C LYS A 32 18.13 7.52 -8.61
N ARG A 33 17.12 6.74 -8.94
CA ARG A 33 16.92 6.18 -10.28
C ARG A 33 16.56 7.27 -11.30
N ALA A 34 15.80 8.29 -10.92
CA ALA A 34 15.44 9.43 -11.78
C ALA A 34 16.64 10.29 -12.19
N LYS A 35 17.79 10.18 -11.48
CA LYS A 35 19.04 10.87 -11.83
C LYS A 35 19.85 10.16 -12.92
N ILE A 36 19.40 8.99 -13.39
CA ILE A 36 20.04 8.20 -14.45
C ILE A 36 19.32 8.47 -15.76
N ASP A 37 20.07 8.62 -16.86
CA ASP A 37 19.58 9.13 -18.14
C ASP A 37 18.44 8.33 -18.80
N HIS A 38 18.37 7.01 -18.59
CA HIS A 38 17.34 6.16 -19.21
C HIS A 38 16.80 5.10 -18.23
N PRO A 39 15.48 4.99 -18.10
CA PRO A 39 14.43 5.89 -18.59
C PRO A 39 14.45 7.24 -17.85
N ARG A 40 14.09 8.30 -18.55
CA ARG A 40 13.91 9.65 -17.96
C ARG A 40 12.50 9.74 -17.39
N PHE A 41 12.38 10.09 -16.13
CA PHE A 41 11.08 10.27 -15.47
C PHE A 41 11.20 11.25 -14.32
N THR A 42 10.07 11.77 -13.86
CA THR A 42 9.98 12.67 -12.72
C THR A 42 9.29 12.01 -11.54
N VAL A 43 9.65 12.42 -10.32
CA VAL A 43 9.09 11.86 -9.07
C VAL A 43 8.66 12.99 -8.16
N GLU A 44 7.42 12.90 -7.67
CA GLU A 44 6.91 13.71 -6.56
C GLU A 44 6.34 12.78 -5.48
N ALA A 45 6.25 13.24 -4.24
CA ALA A 45 5.76 12.44 -3.13
C ALA A 45 4.49 13.03 -2.51
N LEU A 46 3.57 12.18 -2.06
CA LEU A 46 2.38 12.57 -1.29
C LEU A 46 2.36 11.88 0.07
N HIS A 47 2.26 12.68 1.12
CA HIS A 47 1.90 12.23 2.46
C HIS A 47 0.45 12.61 2.78
N VAL A 48 -0.36 11.62 3.18
CA VAL A 48 -1.77 11.84 3.56
C VAL A 48 -1.95 11.68 5.05
N ARG A 49 -2.30 12.76 5.75
CA ARG A 49 -2.67 12.77 7.17
C ARG A 49 -4.18 12.58 7.33
N MET A 50 -4.56 11.86 8.40
CA MET A 50 -5.95 11.73 8.81
C MET A 50 -6.22 12.64 10.01
N GLU A 51 -7.17 13.55 9.92
CA GLU A 51 -7.54 14.46 11.04
C GLU A 51 -7.99 13.72 12.29
N ASN A 52 -8.66 12.60 12.11
CA ASN A 52 -9.20 11.77 13.19
C ASN A 52 -8.26 10.67 13.67
N ILE A 53 -6.96 10.76 13.34
CA ILE A 53 -5.89 9.91 13.86
C ILE A 53 -4.85 10.80 14.52
N HIS A 54 -4.42 10.43 15.73
CA HIS A 54 -3.36 11.16 16.43
C HIS A 54 -1.98 10.76 15.91
N TYR A 55 -1.17 11.77 15.58
CA TYR A 55 0.23 11.61 15.16
C TYR A 55 1.12 12.21 16.24
N GLU A 56 2.03 11.42 16.81
CA GLU A 56 3.04 11.90 17.78
C GLU A 56 4.16 12.68 17.10
N THR A 57 4.42 12.39 15.82
CA THR A 57 5.44 13.07 15.02
C THR A 57 4.78 14.01 14.01
N ASP A 58 5.40 15.14 13.76
CA ASP A 58 5.01 16.05 12.68
C ASP A 58 5.52 15.56 11.31
N THR A 59 5.41 16.40 10.30
CA THR A 59 5.84 16.09 8.93
C THR A 59 7.22 16.67 8.58
N SER A 60 7.91 17.31 9.52
CA SER A 60 9.19 17.99 9.26
C SER A 60 10.27 17.03 8.77
N TYR A 61 10.35 15.84 9.38
CA TYR A 61 11.28 14.81 8.94
C TYR A 61 10.99 14.31 7.51
N LEU A 62 9.71 14.19 7.13
CA LEU A 62 9.33 13.80 5.77
C LEU A 62 9.70 14.88 4.77
N GLN A 63 9.52 16.15 5.15
CA GLN A 63 9.91 17.29 4.31
C GLN A 63 11.43 17.29 4.10
N GLN A 64 12.22 17.24 5.19
CA GLN A 64 13.66 17.21 5.10
C GLN A 64 14.17 16.03 4.25
N PHE A 65 13.61 14.84 4.45
CA PHE A 65 13.95 13.65 3.66
C PHE A 65 13.71 13.87 2.15
N CYS A 66 12.58 14.48 1.78
CA CYS A 66 12.28 14.76 0.38
C CYS A 66 13.18 15.87 -0.19
N ASP A 67 13.48 16.91 0.60
CA ASP A 67 14.37 18.01 0.21
C ASP A 67 15.78 17.50 -0.06
N ASP A 68 16.32 16.63 0.79
CA ASP A 68 17.63 15.99 0.63
C ASP A 68 17.72 15.15 -0.66
N LEU A 69 16.60 14.58 -1.09
CA LEU A 69 16.51 13.81 -2.34
C LEU A 69 16.23 14.69 -3.57
N GLY A 70 15.86 15.95 -3.38
CA GLY A 70 15.41 16.85 -4.45
C GLY A 70 14.02 16.51 -4.98
N ILE A 71 13.14 15.96 -4.13
CA ILE A 71 11.77 15.58 -4.46
C ILE A 71 10.79 16.53 -3.79
N LYS A 72 9.78 16.99 -4.52
CA LYS A 72 8.71 17.79 -3.95
C LYS A 72 7.77 16.93 -3.13
N LEU A 73 7.58 17.29 -1.85
CA LEU A 73 6.60 16.68 -0.96
C LEU A 73 5.28 17.47 -1.00
N HIS A 74 4.19 16.77 -1.21
CA HIS A 74 2.84 17.26 -0.99
C HIS A 74 2.28 16.66 0.30
N VAL A 75 1.63 17.48 1.12
CA VAL A 75 0.93 17.00 2.32
C VAL A 75 -0.55 17.32 2.15
N ARG A 76 -1.39 16.30 2.21
CA ARG A 76 -2.85 16.42 2.19
C ARG A 76 -3.43 15.94 3.50
N THR A 77 -4.39 16.67 4.02
CA THR A 77 -5.13 16.30 5.22
C THR A 77 -6.55 15.94 4.84
N THR A 78 -7.03 14.81 5.32
CA THR A 78 -8.39 14.31 5.07
C THR A 78 -8.92 13.59 6.30
N ARG A 79 -10.21 13.30 6.32
CA ARG A 79 -10.86 12.55 7.40
C ARG A 79 -11.72 11.43 6.85
N PHE A 80 -12.00 10.43 7.66
CA PHE A 80 -13.02 9.43 7.37
C PHE A 80 -14.05 9.41 8.51
N GLU A 81 -15.29 9.15 8.16
CA GLU A 81 -16.39 9.07 9.14
C GLU A 81 -16.68 7.59 9.42
N VAL A 82 -16.59 7.25 10.70
CA VAL A 82 -17.09 5.97 11.20
C VAL A 82 -18.52 6.25 11.63
N SER A 83 -19.52 5.70 10.93
CA SER A 83 -20.91 5.79 11.37
C SER A 83 -21.01 5.25 12.79
N PRO A 84 -21.65 5.99 13.75
CA PRO A 84 -21.83 5.47 15.09
C PRO A 84 -22.53 4.11 15.02
N SER A 85 -22.02 3.15 15.77
CA SER A 85 -22.71 1.88 16.00
C SER A 85 -24.09 2.23 16.57
N VAL A 86 -25.15 1.85 15.88
CA VAL A 86 -26.47 1.81 16.51
C VAL A 86 -26.33 0.78 17.63
N GLU A 87 -26.20 1.25 18.87
CA GLU A 87 -26.29 0.38 20.04
C GLU A 87 -27.64 -0.34 19.94
N PHE A 88 -27.57 -1.65 19.83
CA PHE A 88 -28.74 -2.50 19.81
C PHE A 88 -29.35 -2.45 21.19
N SER A 89 -30.22 -1.45 21.43
CA SER A 89 -31.14 -1.44 22.57
C SER A 89 -32.01 -2.66 22.41
N THR A 90 -31.93 -3.56 23.36
CA THR A 90 -32.81 -4.70 23.54
C THR A 90 -34.28 -4.25 23.52
N VAL A 91 -34.94 -4.38 22.39
CA VAL A 91 -36.40 -4.26 22.30
C VAL A 91 -36.94 -5.60 21.82
N SER A 92 -37.77 -6.14 22.71
CA SER A 92 -38.59 -7.32 22.63
C SER A 92 -39.19 -7.63 21.25
N GLN A 93 -39.29 -8.93 21.01
CA GLN A 93 -39.99 -9.62 19.93
C GLN A 93 -41.31 -8.97 19.54
N GLN A 94 -41.54 -8.74 18.29
CA GLN A 94 -42.64 -9.11 17.41
C GLN A 94 -42.77 -8.18 16.20
N SER A 95 -42.76 -8.79 15.05
CA SER A 95 -43.47 -8.49 13.81
C SER A 95 -42.61 -8.32 12.54
N THR A 96 -42.84 -9.30 11.65
CA THR A 96 -42.92 -9.26 10.18
C THR A 96 -41.79 -8.69 9.34
N GLU A 97 -41.27 -9.59 8.57
CA GLU A 97 -40.45 -9.50 7.35
C GLU A 97 -40.54 -8.15 6.60
N THR A 98 -39.45 -7.46 6.63
CA THR A 98 -39.03 -6.65 5.49
C THR A 98 -37.52 -6.73 5.41
N SER A 99 -36.98 -7.33 4.35
CA SER A 99 -35.56 -7.56 4.12
C SER A 99 -34.81 -6.23 3.92
N ALA A 100 -34.54 -5.53 5.01
CA ALA A 100 -33.53 -4.48 5.06
C ALA A 100 -32.17 -5.16 4.96
N ARG A 101 -31.56 -5.14 3.76
CA ARG A 101 -30.14 -5.47 3.57
C ARG A 101 -29.34 -4.62 4.55
N LEU A 102 -28.97 -5.18 5.70
CA LEU A 102 -28.00 -4.61 6.64
C LEU A 102 -26.74 -4.29 5.84
N ARG A 103 -26.52 -3.02 5.52
CA ARG A 103 -25.27 -2.55 4.95
C ARG A 103 -24.19 -2.87 5.97
N LYS A 104 -23.38 -3.90 5.72
CA LYS A 104 -22.21 -4.23 6.54
C LYS A 104 -21.41 -2.95 6.75
N GLN A 105 -21.33 -2.53 8.00
CA GLN A 105 -20.59 -1.33 8.39
C GLN A 105 -19.13 -1.48 7.96
N LYS A 106 -18.64 -0.54 7.16
CA LYS A 106 -17.27 -0.61 6.67
C LYS A 106 -16.31 -0.37 7.83
N GLN A 107 -15.35 -1.27 8.00
CA GLN A 107 -14.36 -1.17 9.07
C GLN A 107 -13.53 0.13 8.95
N PRO A 108 -13.17 0.79 10.07
CA PRO A 108 -12.40 2.04 10.08
C PRO A 108 -11.10 1.97 9.25
N CYS A 109 -10.37 0.86 9.33
CA CYS A 109 -9.17 0.63 8.53
C CYS A 109 -9.42 0.64 7.01
N PHE A 110 -10.58 0.13 6.58
CA PHE A 110 -10.98 0.18 5.18
C PHE A 110 -11.27 1.63 4.75
N LEU A 111 -12.00 2.39 5.55
CA LEU A 111 -12.34 3.79 5.27
C LEU A 111 -11.08 4.65 5.22
N CYS A 112 -10.18 4.49 6.19
CA CYS A 112 -8.88 5.17 6.22
C CYS A 112 -8.06 4.88 4.94
N SER A 113 -7.92 3.61 4.58
CA SER A 113 -7.19 3.21 3.38
C SER A 113 -7.83 3.73 2.10
N TRP A 114 -9.17 3.77 2.06
CA TRP A 114 -9.91 4.29 0.92
C TRP A 114 -9.71 5.79 0.73
N GLN A 115 -9.78 6.58 1.82
CA GLN A 115 -9.54 8.03 1.78
C GLN A 115 -8.11 8.36 1.36
N ARG A 116 -7.10 7.65 1.90
CA ARG A 116 -5.71 7.83 1.48
C ARG A 116 -5.51 7.58 0.00
N ARG A 117 -6.13 6.51 -0.54
CA ARG A 117 -6.07 6.23 -1.98
C ARG A 117 -6.76 7.31 -2.79
N LYS A 118 -7.92 7.80 -2.34
CA LYS A 118 -8.65 8.87 -3.02
C LYS A 118 -7.78 10.11 -3.18
N GLU A 119 -7.13 10.56 -2.10
CA GLU A 119 -6.23 11.72 -2.15
C GLU A 119 -5.03 11.48 -3.08
N LEU A 120 -4.50 10.24 -3.09
CA LEU A 120 -3.40 9.88 -3.98
C LEU A 120 -3.82 9.94 -5.47
N PHE A 121 -5.01 9.45 -5.80
CA PHE A 121 -5.56 9.53 -7.16
C PHE A 121 -5.88 10.97 -7.57
N ASN A 122 -6.49 11.74 -6.69
CA ASN A 122 -6.84 13.14 -6.95
C ASN A 122 -5.57 13.95 -7.26
N LEU A 123 -4.55 13.87 -6.41
CA LEU A 123 -3.31 14.60 -6.62
C LEU A 123 -2.56 14.12 -7.88
N ALA A 124 -2.55 12.83 -8.16
CA ALA A 124 -1.94 12.32 -9.39
C ALA A 124 -2.58 12.94 -10.64
N GLN A 125 -3.91 13.09 -10.66
CA GLN A 125 -4.62 13.75 -11.75
C GLN A 125 -4.33 15.26 -11.80
N GLU A 126 -4.32 15.95 -10.67
CA GLU A 126 -4.00 17.39 -10.58
C GLU A 126 -2.61 17.69 -11.13
N LEU A 127 -1.63 16.84 -10.83
CA LEU A 127 -0.25 17.00 -11.27
C LEU A 127 0.01 16.44 -12.68
N GLY A 128 -0.97 15.77 -13.30
CA GLY A 128 -0.79 15.08 -14.57
C GLY A 128 0.19 13.91 -14.48
N CYS A 129 0.28 13.26 -13.33
CA CYS A 129 1.04 12.01 -13.19
C CYS A 129 0.33 10.87 -13.91
N ASN A 130 1.09 10.03 -14.61
CA ASN A 130 0.57 8.83 -15.27
C ASN A 130 0.84 7.55 -14.47
N LYS A 131 1.69 7.62 -13.44
CA LYS A 131 1.99 6.48 -12.57
C LYS A 131 1.89 6.84 -11.07
N ILE A 132 1.41 5.88 -10.30
CA ILE A 132 1.41 5.94 -8.82
C ILE A 132 2.27 4.80 -8.31
N ALA A 133 3.31 5.11 -7.53
CA ALA A 133 4.19 4.12 -6.94
C ALA A 133 3.82 3.86 -5.47
N LEU A 134 3.69 2.58 -5.10
CA LEU A 134 3.35 2.12 -3.76
C LEU A 134 4.44 1.21 -3.20
N GLY A 135 4.76 1.36 -1.92
CA GLY A 135 5.83 0.66 -1.21
C GLY A 135 5.50 -0.79 -0.81
N HIS A 136 4.67 -1.50 -1.57
CA HIS A 136 4.42 -2.92 -1.31
C HIS A 136 5.62 -3.75 -1.77
N HIS A 137 6.10 -4.63 -0.90
CA HIS A 137 7.26 -5.49 -1.12
C HIS A 137 6.84 -6.94 -1.40
N GLN A 138 7.81 -7.83 -1.64
CA GLN A 138 7.56 -9.22 -2.03
C GLN A 138 6.63 -9.96 -1.06
N ASP A 139 6.88 -9.82 0.25
CA ASP A 139 6.08 -10.49 1.27
C ASP A 139 4.62 -10.03 1.26
N ASP A 140 4.35 -8.73 1.01
CA ASP A 140 2.98 -8.23 0.88
C ASP A 140 2.20 -8.92 -0.24
N LEU A 141 2.86 -9.15 -1.39
CA LEU A 141 2.23 -9.80 -2.53
C LEU A 141 1.98 -11.28 -2.24
N ILE A 142 2.94 -11.97 -1.63
CA ILE A 142 2.81 -13.38 -1.23
C ILE A 142 1.70 -13.53 -0.17
N HIS A 143 1.73 -12.72 0.89
CA HIS A 143 0.71 -12.75 1.93
C HIS A 143 -0.69 -12.45 1.37
N THR A 144 -0.78 -11.53 0.41
CA THR A 144 -2.06 -11.23 -0.26
C THR A 144 -2.53 -12.41 -1.09
N ALA A 145 -1.63 -13.12 -1.78
CA ALA A 145 -1.99 -14.33 -2.53
C ALA A 145 -2.52 -15.44 -1.61
N LEU A 146 -1.83 -15.70 -0.51
CA LEU A 146 -2.26 -16.67 0.50
C LEU A 146 -3.60 -16.28 1.14
N MET A 147 -3.76 -15.00 1.49
CA MET A 147 -5.01 -14.49 2.06
C MET A 147 -6.19 -14.66 1.08
N ASN A 148 -5.99 -14.33 -0.19
CA ASN A 148 -7.02 -14.49 -1.21
C ASN A 148 -7.37 -15.97 -1.44
N LEU A 149 -6.35 -16.84 -1.42
CA LEU A 149 -6.55 -18.29 -1.58
C LEU A 149 -7.37 -18.87 -0.42
N VAL A 150 -6.98 -18.53 0.83
CA VAL A 150 -7.60 -19.11 2.05
C VAL A 150 -8.99 -18.54 2.31
N TYR A 151 -9.19 -17.23 2.13
CA TYR A 151 -10.43 -16.56 2.54
C TYR A 151 -11.38 -16.24 1.37
N GLN A 152 -10.91 -16.26 0.12
CA GLN A 152 -11.71 -15.84 -1.04
C GLN A 152 -11.78 -16.88 -2.16
N ALA A 153 -11.15 -18.06 -1.96
CA ALA A 153 -11.02 -19.10 -2.98
C ALA A 153 -10.49 -18.58 -4.33
N ARG A 154 -9.54 -17.64 -4.30
CA ARG A 154 -8.97 -17.00 -5.48
C ARG A 154 -7.44 -16.99 -5.42
N PHE A 155 -6.81 -17.53 -6.44
CA PHE A 155 -5.37 -17.37 -6.62
C PHE A 155 -5.10 -16.04 -7.33
N ALA A 156 -4.92 -14.99 -6.55
CA ALA A 156 -4.69 -13.62 -7.02
C ALA A 156 -3.92 -12.82 -5.96
N THR A 157 -3.13 -11.85 -6.42
CA THR A 157 -2.40 -10.93 -5.54
C THR A 157 -2.58 -9.49 -5.98
N MET A 158 -1.85 -8.57 -5.35
CA MET A 158 -1.66 -7.21 -5.85
C MET A 158 -0.64 -7.27 -7.00
N PRO A 159 -0.99 -6.93 -8.26
CA PRO A 159 -0.02 -6.99 -9.34
C PRO A 159 1.11 -5.96 -9.17
N ALA A 160 2.31 -6.29 -9.64
CA ALA A 160 3.45 -5.37 -9.65
C ALA A 160 3.16 -4.14 -10.54
N ARG A 161 2.42 -4.35 -11.64
CA ARG A 161 1.88 -3.31 -12.52
C ARG A 161 0.39 -3.53 -12.73
N LEU A 162 -0.39 -2.48 -12.47
CA LEU A 162 -1.84 -2.46 -12.62
C LEU A 162 -2.27 -1.22 -13.42
N LYS A 163 -2.71 -1.39 -14.64
CA LYS A 163 -3.30 -0.32 -15.45
C LYS A 163 -4.76 -0.12 -15.06
N MET A 164 -5.12 1.09 -14.70
CA MET A 164 -6.48 1.41 -14.26
C MET A 164 -7.42 1.53 -15.46
N ARG A 165 -8.53 0.79 -15.43
CA ARG A 165 -9.51 0.78 -16.55
C ARG A 165 -10.29 2.09 -16.70
N LYS A 166 -10.48 2.83 -15.60
CA LYS A 166 -11.35 4.03 -15.55
C LYS A 166 -10.57 5.35 -15.54
N MET A 167 -9.27 5.30 -15.46
CA MET A 167 -8.39 6.46 -15.34
C MET A 167 -7.09 6.21 -16.11
N PRO A 168 -6.47 7.23 -16.72
CA PRO A 168 -5.19 7.09 -17.41
C PRO A 168 -4.03 7.01 -16.40
N LEU A 169 -4.13 6.10 -15.44
CA LEU A 169 -3.16 5.90 -14.36
C LEU A 169 -2.75 4.44 -14.28
N THR A 170 -1.47 4.21 -14.02
CA THR A 170 -0.92 2.90 -13.73
C THR A 170 -0.36 2.85 -12.30
N ILE A 171 -0.79 1.88 -11.50
CA ILE A 171 -0.20 1.63 -10.19
C ILE A 171 0.99 0.70 -10.37
N ILE A 172 2.14 1.09 -9.82
CA ILE A 172 3.37 0.30 -9.85
C ILE A 172 3.85 -0.01 -8.43
N ARG A 173 4.52 -1.18 -8.27
CA ARG A 173 5.11 -1.64 -7.01
C ARG A 173 6.58 -2.01 -7.22
N PRO A 174 7.48 -1.02 -7.26
CA PRO A 174 8.88 -1.25 -7.59
C PRO A 174 9.63 -2.16 -6.60
N LEU A 175 9.14 -2.28 -5.36
CA LEU A 175 9.74 -3.13 -4.33
C LEU A 175 9.24 -4.59 -4.35
N CYS A 176 8.41 -4.99 -5.34
CA CYS A 176 7.76 -6.30 -5.39
C CYS A 176 8.70 -7.51 -5.40
N LEU A 177 9.97 -7.33 -5.77
CA LEU A 177 10.99 -8.38 -5.75
C LEU A 177 11.91 -8.34 -4.52
N ILE A 178 11.71 -7.38 -3.62
CA ILE A 178 12.57 -7.19 -2.45
C ILE A 178 11.87 -7.78 -1.22
N PRO A 179 12.50 -8.73 -0.52
CA PRO A 179 11.98 -9.27 0.74
C PRO A 179 11.94 -8.21 1.85
N GLU A 180 10.95 -8.29 2.76
CA GLU A 180 10.83 -7.36 3.88
C GLU A 180 12.09 -7.30 4.75
N LYS A 181 12.75 -8.43 4.95
CA LYS A 181 13.98 -8.53 5.74
C LYS A 181 15.08 -7.60 5.22
N ASP A 182 15.25 -7.52 3.91
CA ASP A 182 16.29 -6.69 3.29
C ASP A 182 15.94 -5.21 3.40
N ILE A 183 14.66 -4.87 3.27
CA ILE A 183 14.17 -3.50 3.50
C ILE A 183 14.40 -3.07 4.95
N ARG A 184 14.20 -3.97 5.92
CA ARG A 184 14.43 -3.69 7.34
C ARG A 184 15.90 -3.39 7.61
N ILE A 185 16.80 -4.23 7.12
CA ILE A 185 18.25 -4.02 7.25
C ILE A 185 18.65 -2.69 6.63
N TYR A 186 18.19 -2.40 5.41
CA TYR A 186 18.48 -1.15 4.74
C TYR A 186 17.99 0.07 5.54
N ALA A 187 16.75 0.01 6.04
CA ALA A 187 16.15 1.09 6.82
C ALA A 187 16.91 1.38 8.13
N GLU A 188 17.41 0.33 8.80
CA GLU A 188 18.23 0.45 10.01
C GLU A 188 19.59 1.09 9.69
N LEU A 189 20.26 0.63 8.62
CA LEU A 189 21.56 1.18 8.19
C LEU A 189 21.48 2.66 7.77
N HIS A 190 20.36 3.06 7.17
CA HIS A 190 20.13 4.44 6.72
C HIS A 190 19.44 5.32 7.77
N GLY A 191 19.15 4.79 8.96
CA GLY A 191 18.58 5.55 10.05
C GLY A 191 17.19 6.13 9.78
N TYR A 192 16.34 5.43 9.00
CA TYR A 192 14.99 5.91 8.72
C TYR A 192 14.17 6.07 9.99
N GLN A 193 13.65 7.27 10.20
CA GLN A 193 12.79 7.58 11.34
C GLN A 193 11.33 7.27 10.99
N LYS A 194 10.81 6.22 11.61
CA LYS A 194 9.40 5.84 11.41
C LYS A 194 8.48 6.88 12.03
N GLN A 195 7.49 7.35 11.26
CA GLN A 195 6.42 8.19 11.79
C GLN A 195 5.63 7.41 12.85
N LYS A 196 5.49 8.00 14.04
CA LYS A 196 4.72 7.41 15.14
C LYS A 196 3.26 7.84 15.02
N ILE A 197 2.39 6.87 14.86
CA ILE A 197 0.95 7.04 14.71
C ILE A 197 0.26 6.24 15.81
N LEU A 198 -0.58 6.89 16.59
CA LEU A 198 -1.45 6.23 17.55
C LEU A 198 -2.80 5.96 16.88
N CYS A 199 -2.91 4.81 16.24
CA CYS A 199 -4.15 4.41 15.58
C CYS A 199 -5.05 3.64 16.56
N PRO A 200 -6.22 4.16 16.95
CA PRO A 200 -7.13 3.48 17.88
C PRO A 200 -7.81 2.24 17.26
N TYR A 201 -7.64 2.04 15.95
CA TYR A 201 -8.28 0.96 15.19
C TYR A 201 -7.29 -0.14 14.79
N GLU A 202 -6.06 -0.13 15.34
CA GLU A 202 -5.04 -1.15 15.06
C GLU A 202 -5.39 -2.44 15.80
N ASN A 203 -6.18 -3.30 15.18
CA ASN A 203 -6.58 -4.60 15.72
C ASN A 203 -5.90 -5.75 14.99
N ASN A 204 -5.76 -6.89 15.67
CA ASN A 204 -5.33 -8.17 15.10
C ASN A 204 -6.12 -8.49 13.84
N SER A 205 -5.47 -8.46 12.71
CA SER A 205 -6.08 -8.72 11.42
C SER A 205 -5.70 -10.11 10.91
N HIS A 206 -6.48 -10.69 10.01
CA HIS A 206 -6.14 -11.91 9.28
C HIS A 206 -4.73 -11.88 8.64
N ARG A 207 -4.13 -10.70 8.48
CA ARG A 207 -2.75 -10.56 8.01
C ARG A 207 -1.73 -11.17 8.97
N THR A 208 -1.96 -11.07 10.28
CA THR A 208 -1.09 -11.69 11.29
C THR A 208 -1.13 -13.20 11.20
N ASP A 209 -2.31 -13.78 10.99
CA ASP A 209 -2.48 -15.22 10.85
C ASP A 209 -1.80 -15.74 9.56
N ILE A 210 -1.97 -15.01 8.46
CA ILE A 210 -1.31 -15.35 7.19
C ILE A 210 0.22 -15.22 7.28
N ARG A 211 0.74 -14.23 8.01
CA ARG A 211 2.19 -14.12 8.25
C ARG A 211 2.70 -15.35 9.00
N ARG A 212 2.05 -15.78 10.08
CA ARG A 212 2.43 -17.01 10.82
C ARG A 212 2.35 -18.25 9.93
N LEU A 213 1.30 -18.38 9.12
CA LEU A 213 1.18 -19.47 8.17
C LEU A 213 2.35 -19.47 7.17
N TYR A 214 2.70 -18.30 6.67
CA TYR A 214 3.81 -18.16 5.73
C TYR A 214 5.16 -18.53 6.37
N ASP A 215 5.42 -18.10 7.61
CA ASP A 215 6.60 -18.49 8.37
C ASP A 215 6.70 -20.03 8.53
N GLN A 216 5.57 -20.71 8.76
CA GLN A 216 5.52 -22.17 8.82
C GLN A 216 5.80 -22.83 7.44
N LEU A 217 5.30 -22.24 6.35
CA LEU A 217 5.60 -22.72 5.01
C LEU A 217 7.09 -22.59 4.66
N GLU A 218 7.75 -21.49 5.05
CA GLU A 218 9.20 -21.33 4.85
C GLU A 218 10.02 -22.31 5.73
N GLN A 219 9.54 -22.63 6.95
CA GLN A 219 10.18 -23.67 7.78
C GLN A 219 10.03 -25.07 7.18
N MET A 220 8.88 -25.40 6.61
CA MET A 220 8.61 -26.67 5.96
C MET A 220 9.41 -26.83 4.65
N ASN A 221 9.49 -25.75 3.88
CA ASN A 221 10.22 -25.71 2.61
C ASN A 221 10.94 -24.36 2.46
N PRO A 222 12.27 -24.31 2.59
CA PRO A 222 13.06 -23.07 2.40
C PRO A 222 12.86 -22.39 1.04
N GLU A 223 12.43 -23.15 0.02
CA GLU A 223 12.13 -22.63 -1.32
C GLU A 223 10.66 -22.16 -1.48
N ALA A 224 9.87 -22.14 -0.39
CA ALA A 224 8.44 -21.76 -0.45
C ALA A 224 8.23 -20.39 -1.07
N ARG A 225 9.08 -19.41 -0.72
CA ARG A 225 9.06 -18.06 -1.31
C ARG A 225 9.18 -18.09 -2.81
N TYR A 226 10.21 -18.79 -3.31
CA TYR A 226 10.46 -18.92 -4.74
C TYR A 226 9.32 -19.66 -5.45
N SER A 227 8.84 -20.75 -4.87
CA SER A 227 7.76 -21.56 -5.44
C SER A 227 6.44 -20.78 -5.57
N ILE A 228 6.06 -20.04 -4.53
CA ILE A 228 4.85 -19.20 -4.56
C ILE A 228 5.01 -18.07 -5.58
N TRP A 229 6.18 -17.40 -5.59
CA TRP A 229 6.45 -16.32 -6.53
C TRP A 229 6.38 -16.79 -7.98
N ARG A 230 7.03 -17.92 -8.27
CA ARG A 230 7.00 -18.51 -9.62
C ARG A 230 5.59 -18.92 -10.04
N ALA A 231 4.78 -19.43 -9.13
CA ALA A 231 3.38 -19.72 -9.42
C ALA A 231 2.62 -18.45 -9.82
N LEU A 232 2.85 -17.33 -9.10
CA LEU A 232 2.24 -16.04 -9.44
C LEU A 232 2.68 -15.52 -10.82
N GLU A 233 3.95 -15.70 -11.19
CA GLU A 233 4.47 -15.36 -12.52
C GLU A 233 3.85 -16.24 -13.61
N THR A 234 3.86 -17.56 -13.42
CA THR A 234 3.33 -18.54 -14.39
C THR A 234 1.84 -18.30 -14.67
N GLU A 235 1.09 -17.94 -13.63
CA GLU A 235 -0.34 -17.65 -13.72
C GLU A 235 -0.66 -16.19 -14.12
N ASN A 236 0.36 -15.42 -14.52
CA ASN A 236 0.24 -14.01 -14.95
C ASN A 236 -0.50 -13.13 -13.93
N LYS A 237 -0.23 -13.29 -12.61
CA LYS A 237 -0.90 -12.52 -11.55
C LYS A 237 -0.15 -11.22 -11.19
N LEU A 238 1.02 -10.98 -11.78
CA LEU A 238 1.88 -9.83 -11.44
C LEU A 238 1.73 -8.63 -12.39
N ILE A 239 1.05 -8.82 -13.52
CA ILE A 239 0.76 -7.74 -14.48
C ILE A 239 -0.74 -7.78 -14.80
N GLU A 240 -1.37 -6.62 -14.74
CA GLU A 240 -2.77 -6.40 -15.15
C GLU A 240 -2.84 -5.12 -16.01
N ASP A 241 -3.11 -5.30 -17.31
CA ASP A 241 -3.20 -4.24 -18.32
C ASP A 241 -4.66 -3.92 -18.65
#